data_7d2580d5a785754c0b5e88eb011d1dca
#
_entry.id   7d2580d5a785754c0b5e88eb011d1dca
#
_cell.length_a   1.000
_cell.length_b   1.000
_cell.length_c   1.000
_cell.angle_alpha   90.00
_cell.angle_beta   90.00
_cell.angle_gamma   90.00
#
_symmetry.space_group_name_H-M   'P 1'
#
loop_
_entity.id
_entity.type
_entity.pdbx_description
1 polymer ?
#
loop_
_entity_poly.entity_id
_entity_poly.type
_entity_poly.pdbx_seq_one_letter_code
_entity_poly.pdbx_strand_id
1 'polypeptide(L)'
;MNLLVTGATGFLGSTLLPLLVEGGHRVRILARGDAAQAEALGAEVVRAPLQDRDAVRRALVGVEAVFHLAGQVAFDARDPASLYELHVERTRTLLEDARAAGVGRFILASSSGTIAISREEKLHTEADDHPIQVAARWPYYLSKIFQEKTALRFHRDTGFPVVVLNPSLLLGPGDARLSSTDVVFKFLERRIPALPSGGLSFVDVRDAATTFAAALERGRPGERYLLGGANMTFADFFARLSRLSGVAPPALRLPSRVNVAGAHLLGRWHDWRGSESPISPEEVEMGEHFFYVDARKAERELGFAARDPQDTLHDTVAWLERNVRGKGARRPTTVGDLRKLDS
;
A
#
# COMPACT_ATOMS: atom_id res chain seq x y z
N MET A 1 5.74 14.63 -20.86
CA MET A 1 4.49 13.88 -21.04
C MET A 1 3.39 14.48 -20.18
N ASN A 2 2.13 14.30 -20.59
CA ASN A 2 0.96 14.62 -19.77
C ASN A 2 0.56 13.36 -18.99
N LEU A 3 0.57 13.42 -17.67
CA LEU A 3 0.32 12.27 -16.80
C LEU A 3 -0.95 12.48 -15.96
N LEU A 4 -1.73 11.43 -15.76
CA LEU A 4 -2.78 11.41 -14.74
C LEU A 4 -2.34 10.54 -13.57
N VAL A 5 -2.41 11.07 -12.35
CA VAL A 5 -2.11 10.32 -11.13
C VAL A 5 -3.35 10.27 -10.25
N THR A 6 -3.87 9.07 -10.00
CA THR A 6 -4.89 8.84 -8.98
C THR A 6 -4.22 8.41 -7.69
N GLY A 7 -4.72 8.85 -6.54
CA GLY A 7 -4.08 8.57 -5.25
C GLY A 7 -2.81 9.40 -4.97
N ALA A 8 -2.62 10.51 -5.67
CA ALA A 8 -1.47 11.41 -5.53
C ALA A 8 -1.31 12.00 -4.11
N THR A 9 -2.38 12.11 -3.34
CA THR A 9 -2.36 12.60 -1.94
C THR A 9 -2.13 11.50 -0.91
N GLY A 10 -1.93 10.25 -1.35
CA GLY A 10 -1.56 9.12 -0.48
C GLY A 10 -0.05 9.07 -0.23
N PHE A 11 0.40 8.14 0.63
CA PHE A 11 1.81 8.02 1.03
C PHE A 11 2.76 7.85 -0.17
N LEU A 12 2.52 6.84 -1.03
CA LEU A 12 3.32 6.64 -2.25
C LEU A 12 3.14 7.82 -3.23
N GLY A 13 1.90 8.27 -3.41
CA GLY A 13 1.58 9.31 -4.39
C GLY A 13 2.23 10.66 -4.08
N SER A 14 2.22 11.08 -2.81
CA SER A 14 2.87 12.33 -2.38
C SER A 14 4.39 12.29 -2.51
N THR A 15 4.99 11.10 -2.46
CA THR A 15 6.44 10.92 -2.69
C THR A 15 6.77 10.84 -4.18
N LEU A 16 5.89 10.24 -5.00
CA LEU A 16 6.08 10.13 -6.44
C LEU A 16 5.87 11.46 -7.18
N LEU A 17 4.89 12.24 -6.75
CA LEU A 17 4.48 13.47 -7.46
C LEU A 17 5.63 14.45 -7.69
N PRO A 18 6.49 14.81 -6.71
CA PRO A 18 7.64 15.67 -6.95
C PRO A 18 8.58 15.12 -8.03
N LEU A 19 8.85 13.81 -8.02
CA LEU A 19 9.75 13.17 -9.00
C LEU A 19 9.23 13.29 -10.43
N LEU A 20 7.91 13.17 -10.62
CA LEU A 20 7.28 13.32 -11.93
C LEU A 20 7.34 14.79 -12.42
N VAL A 21 7.10 15.75 -11.54
CA VAL A 21 7.16 17.18 -11.88
C VAL A 21 8.60 17.60 -12.17
N GLU A 22 9.56 17.22 -11.35
CA GLU A 22 10.99 17.46 -11.54
C GLU A 22 11.52 16.78 -12.82
N GLY A 23 10.94 15.63 -13.19
CA GLY A 23 11.18 14.95 -14.47
C GLY A 23 10.62 15.69 -15.70
N GLY A 24 10.03 16.88 -15.53
CA GLY A 24 9.52 17.72 -16.63
C GLY A 24 8.16 17.27 -17.17
N HIS A 25 7.43 16.43 -16.44
CA HIS A 25 6.09 16.00 -16.83
C HIS A 25 5.03 17.03 -16.39
N ARG A 26 3.98 17.17 -17.20
CA ARG A 26 2.76 17.88 -16.78
C ARG A 26 1.87 16.88 -16.06
N VAL A 27 1.68 17.10 -14.77
CA VAL A 27 0.93 16.13 -13.95
C VAL A 27 -0.45 16.68 -13.62
N ARG A 28 -1.46 15.90 -13.94
CA ARG A 28 -2.84 16.08 -13.49
C ARG A 28 -3.13 15.04 -12.41
N ILE A 29 -3.77 15.45 -11.32
CA ILE A 29 -4.17 14.55 -10.26
C ILE A 29 -5.69 14.51 -10.12
N LEU A 30 -6.22 13.34 -9.73
CA LEU A 30 -7.59 13.20 -9.28
C LEU A 30 -7.58 13.10 -7.76
N ALA A 31 -8.20 14.07 -7.08
CA ALA A 31 -8.23 14.15 -5.62
C ALA A 31 -9.63 14.45 -5.10
N ARG A 32 -10.04 13.84 -3.98
CA ARG A 32 -11.32 14.06 -3.32
C ARG A 32 -11.30 15.26 -2.38
N GLY A 33 -10.20 15.43 -1.66
CA GLY A 33 -10.04 16.42 -0.60
C GLY A 33 -8.87 17.36 -0.86
N ASP A 34 -8.20 17.77 0.23
CA ASP A 34 -7.08 18.70 0.18
C ASP A 34 -5.94 18.19 -0.73
N ALA A 35 -5.49 19.07 -1.61
CA ALA A 35 -4.41 18.81 -2.57
C ALA A 35 -3.43 20.00 -2.64
N ALA A 36 -3.40 20.86 -1.61
CA ALA A 36 -2.58 22.07 -1.59
C ALA A 36 -1.09 21.79 -1.87
N GLN A 37 -0.56 20.69 -1.36
CA GLN A 37 0.82 20.28 -1.66
C GLN A 37 1.02 19.97 -3.16
N ALA A 38 0.06 19.33 -3.80
CA ALA A 38 0.14 19.01 -5.23
C ALA A 38 0.02 20.31 -6.08
N GLU A 39 -0.88 21.22 -5.69
CA GLU A 39 -1.03 22.53 -6.35
C GLU A 39 0.25 23.37 -6.22
N ALA A 40 0.89 23.35 -5.04
CA ALA A 40 2.16 24.05 -4.81
C ALA A 40 3.31 23.49 -5.66
N LEU A 41 3.26 22.23 -6.07
CA LEU A 41 4.19 21.60 -7.01
C LEU A 41 3.84 21.88 -8.48
N GLY A 42 2.75 22.61 -8.76
CA GLY A 42 2.31 22.93 -10.12
C GLY A 42 1.48 21.83 -10.79
N ALA A 43 0.97 20.85 -10.05
CA ALA A 43 0.06 19.84 -10.60
C ALA A 43 -1.35 20.43 -10.84
N GLU A 44 -1.96 20.06 -11.96
CA GLU A 44 -3.38 20.34 -12.22
C GLU A 44 -4.27 19.45 -11.36
N VAL A 45 -5.16 20.03 -10.56
CA VAL A 45 -6.02 19.27 -9.64
C VAL A 45 -7.44 19.19 -10.18
N VAL A 46 -7.90 17.99 -10.50
CA VAL A 46 -9.31 17.68 -10.77
C VAL A 46 -9.94 17.17 -9.45
N ARG A 47 -10.81 18.01 -8.87
CA ARG A 47 -11.50 17.67 -7.61
C ARG A 47 -12.72 16.81 -7.89
N ALA A 48 -12.52 15.50 -7.86
CA ALA A 48 -13.59 14.52 -8.02
C ALA A 48 -13.20 13.18 -7.39
N PRO A 49 -14.17 12.37 -6.94
CA PRO A 49 -13.95 11.00 -6.57
C PRO A 49 -13.78 10.12 -7.83
N LEU A 50 -13.11 8.98 -7.68
CA LEU A 50 -12.91 8.02 -8.80
C LEU A 50 -14.25 7.42 -9.31
N GLN A 51 -15.32 7.54 -8.55
CA GLN A 51 -16.67 7.16 -8.90
C GLN A 51 -17.33 8.10 -9.93
N ASP A 52 -16.91 9.37 -9.99
CA ASP A 52 -17.38 10.34 -10.98
C ASP A 52 -16.72 10.07 -12.34
N ARG A 53 -17.37 9.19 -13.11
CA ARG A 53 -16.85 8.73 -14.40
C ARG A 53 -16.68 9.88 -15.40
N ASP A 54 -17.55 10.89 -15.37
CA ASP A 54 -17.47 12.02 -16.30
C ASP A 54 -16.28 12.92 -15.95
N ALA A 55 -16.03 13.16 -14.65
CA ALA A 55 -14.84 13.86 -14.22
C ALA A 55 -13.55 13.09 -14.57
N VAL A 56 -13.55 11.76 -14.40
CA VAL A 56 -12.41 10.89 -14.79
C VAL A 56 -12.15 10.99 -16.30
N ARG A 57 -13.18 10.93 -17.14
CA ARG A 57 -13.04 11.07 -18.59
C ARG A 57 -12.49 12.44 -18.99
N ARG A 58 -12.97 13.52 -18.35
CA ARG A 58 -12.39 14.86 -18.55
C ARG A 58 -10.93 14.92 -18.12
N ALA A 59 -10.59 14.27 -17.00
CA ALA A 59 -9.22 14.21 -16.52
C ALA A 59 -8.29 13.43 -17.44
N LEU A 60 -8.79 12.49 -18.23
CA LEU A 60 -8.02 11.69 -19.19
C LEU A 60 -7.77 12.40 -20.52
N VAL A 61 -8.42 13.54 -20.81
CA VAL A 61 -8.22 14.25 -22.08
C VAL A 61 -6.77 14.70 -22.23
N GLY A 62 -6.11 14.24 -23.30
CA GLY A 62 -4.71 14.56 -23.62
C GLY A 62 -3.66 13.90 -22.73
N VAL A 63 -4.06 12.92 -21.91
CA VAL A 63 -3.16 12.16 -21.04
C VAL A 63 -2.45 11.07 -21.86
N GLU A 64 -1.13 10.96 -21.68
CA GLU A 64 -0.28 9.97 -22.34
C GLU A 64 -0.04 8.73 -21.47
N ALA A 65 0.02 8.90 -20.14
CA ALA A 65 0.15 7.79 -19.21
C ALA A 65 -0.62 8.03 -17.89
N VAL A 66 -1.06 6.93 -17.27
CA VAL A 66 -1.79 6.92 -16.00
C VAL A 66 -0.97 6.18 -14.94
N PHE A 67 -0.81 6.82 -13.77
CA PHE A 67 -0.40 6.17 -12.52
C PHE A 67 -1.64 5.94 -11.66
N HIS A 68 -2.05 4.69 -11.51
CA HIS A 68 -3.19 4.34 -10.68
C HIS A 68 -2.71 3.84 -9.31
N LEU A 69 -2.59 4.79 -8.36
CA LEU A 69 -2.14 4.55 -6.98
C LEU A 69 -3.31 4.61 -5.99
N ALA A 70 -4.50 4.99 -6.47
CA ALA A 70 -5.68 5.09 -5.62
C ALA A 70 -6.06 3.70 -5.07
N GLY A 71 -6.18 3.61 -3.77
CA GLY A 71 -6.56 2.41 -3.05
C GLY A 71 -6.75 2.72 -1.57
N GLN A 72 -7.29 1.78 -0.84
CA GLN A 72 -7.46 1.85 0.60
C GLN A 72 -6.84 0.61 1.23
N VAL A 73 -5.95 0.79 2.18
CA VAL A 73 -5.44 -0.29 3.04
C VAL A 73 -6.39 -0.41 4.23
N ALA A 74 -7.08 -1.53 4.32
CA ALA A 74 -7.96 -1.84 5.44
C ALA A 74 -7.92 -3.34 5.71
N PHE A 75 -7.32 -3.73 6.82
CA PHE A 75 -7.21 -5.14 7.21
C PHE A 75 -8.47 -5.59 7.96
N ASP A 76 -9.06 -4.71 8.77
CA ASP A 76 -10.39 -4.87 9.38
C ASP A 76 -11.43 -4.24 8.45
N ALA A 77 -11.76 -4.95 7.39
CA ALA A 77 -12.78 -4.48 6.46
C ALA A 77 -14.15 -5.03 6.86
N ARG A 78 -14.89 -4.22 7.62
CA ARG A 78 -16.31 -4.47 7.93
C ARG A 78 -17.19 -4.36 6.68
N ASP A 79 -16.67 -3.78 5.61
CA ASP A 79 -17.31 -3.66 4.30
C ASP A 79 -16.38 -4.13 3.19
N PRO A 80 -16.26 -5.46 2.95
CA PRO A 80 -15.46 -5.99 1.86
C PRO A 80 -15.92 -5.56 0.48
N ALA A 81 -17.23 -5.24 0.32
CA ALA A 81 -17.80 -4.83 -0.96
C ALA A 81 -17.25 -3.48 -1.40
N SER A 82 -17.05 -2.53 -0.48
CA SER A 82 -16.46 -1.24 -0.80
C SER A 82 -15.01 -1.36 -1.29
N LEU A 83 -14.21 -2.27 -0.70
CA LEU A 83 -12.86 -2.55 -1.18
C LEU A 83 -12.87 -3.17 -2.57
N TYR A 84 -13.78 -4.10 -2.84
CA TYR A 84 -13.93 -4.71 -4.15
C TYR A 84 -14.34 -3.66 -5.19
N GLU A 85 -15.32 -2.83 -4.87
CA GLU A 85 -15.74 -1.74 -5.75
C GLU A 85 -14.57 -0.80 -6.07
N LEU A 86 -13.86 -0.32 -5.05
CA LEU A 86 -12.75 0.62 -5.22
C LEU A 86 -11.60 0.00 -6.03
N HIS A 87 -11.15 -1.20 -5.63
CA HIS A 87 -9.96 -1.79 -6.23
C HIS A 87 -10.26 -2.46 -7.58
N VAL A 88 -11.39 -3.14 -7.72
CA VAL A 88 -11.66 -3.93 -8.93
C VAL A 88 -12.50 -3.15 -9.93
N GLU A 89 -13.70 -2.71 -9.54
CA GLU A 89 -14.63 -2.10 -10.48
C GLU A 89 -14.15 -0.74 -10.96
N ARG A 90 -13.61 0.11 -10.07
CA ARG A 90 -13.07 1.42 -10.47
C ARG A 90 -11.80 1.30 -11.28
N THR A 91 -10.94 0.31 -11.00
CA THR A 91 -9.77 0.03 -11.85
C THR A 91 -10.20 -0.41 -13.24
N ARG A 92 -11.18 -1.33 -13.35
CA ARG A 92 -11.71 -1.77 -14.64
C ARG A 92 -12.27 -0.59 -15.46
N THR A 93 -13.10 0.24 -14.84
CA THR A 93 -13.68 1.43 -15.50
C THR A 93 -12.60 2.41 -15.95
N LEU A 94 -11.59 2.66 -15.10
CA LEU A 94 -10.48 3.55 -15.44
C LEU A 94 -9.64 3.01 -16.60
N LEU A 95 -9.39 1.70 -16.65
CA LEU A 95 -8.70 1.05 -17.78
C LEU A 95 -9.47 1.20 -19.10
N GLU A 96 -10.79 0.99 -19.05
CA GLU A 96 -11.67 1.18 -20.22
C GLU A 96 -11.63 2.63 -20.73
N ASP A 97 -11.81 3.60 -19.82
CA ASP A 97 -11.83 5.02 -20.17
C ASP A 97 -10.44 5.53 -20.59
N ALA A 98 -9.34 5.05 -19.97
CA ALA A 98 -7.98 5.38 -20.38
C ALA A 98 -7.66 4.85 -21.79
N ARG A 99 -8.06 3.60 -22.10
CA ARG A 99 -7.90 3.04 -23.46
C ARG A 99 -8.72 3.85 -24.49
N ALA A 100 -9.96 4.19 -24.15
CA ALA A 100 -10.82 4.99 -25.04
C ALA A 100 -10.28 6.40 -25.28
N ALA A 101 -9.58 6.98 -24.31
CA ALA A 101 -8.92 8.29 -24.42
C ALA A 101 -7.57 8.23 -25.18
N GLY A 102 -7.10 7.06 -25.59
CA GLY A 102 -5.84 6.91 -26.32
C GLY A 102 -4.59 6.95 -25.42
N VAL A 103 -4.74 6.70 -24.12
CA VAL A 103 -3.61 6.62 -23.18
C VAL A 103 -2.64 5.51 -23.65
N GLY A 104 -1.36 5.81 -23.69
CA GLY A 104 -0.32 4.89 -24.17
C GLY A 104 0.27 3.98 -23.09
N ARG A 105 0.05 4.25 -21.80
CA ARG A 105 0.61 3.46 -20.71
C ARG A 105 -0.20 3.58 -19.42
N PHE A 106 -0.35 2.48 -18.71
CA PHE A 106 -1.04 2.40 -17.43
C PHE A 106 -0.17 1.69 -16.40
N ILE A 107 0.18 2.38 -15.31
CA ILE A 107 1.02 1.88 -14.24
C ILE A 107 0.14 1.70 -13.00
N LEU A 108 0.00 0.45 -12.56
CA LEU A 108 -0.84 0.07 -11.43
C LEU A 108 0.00 -0.17 -10.18
N ALA A 109 -0.35 0.48 -9.08
CA ALA A 109 0.13 0.10 -7.77
C ALA A 109 -0.71 -1.06 -7.22
N SER A 110 -0.14 -2.26 -7.23
CA SER A 110 -0.66 -3.45 -6.57
C SER A 110 -0.06 -3.58 -5.16
N SER A 111 0.20 -4.77 -4.68
CA SER A 111 0.84 -5.09 -3.40
C SER A 111 1.61 -6.40 -3.53
N SER A 112 2.74 -6.54 -2.83
CA SER A 112 3.44 -7.83 -2.74
C SER A 112 2.57 -8.94 -2.14
N GLY A 113 1.62 -8.59 -1.28
CA GLY A 113 0.67 -9.55 -0.70
C GLY A 113 -0.30 -10.17 -1.72
N THR A 114 -0.31 -9.73 -2.99
CA THR A 114 -1.02 -10.45 -4.06
C THR A 114 -0.29 -11.74 -4.49
N ILE A 115 0.98 -11.87 -4.12
CA ILE A 115 1.84 -12.99 -4.50
C ILE A 115 2.47 -13.64 -3.26
N ALA A 116 3.03 -12.82 -2.36
CA ALA A 116 3.89 -13.24 -1.28
C ALA A 116 3.13 -13.34 0.05
N ILE A 117 2.34 -14.39 0.22
CA ILE A 117 1.74 -14.76 1.51
C ILE A 117 1.94 -16.27 1.70
N SER A 118 2.71 -16.66 2.71
CA SER A 118 2.99 -18.05 3.03
C SER A 118 3.01 -18.30 4.54
N ARG A 119 2.71 -19.53 4.96
CA ARG A 119 2.95 -19.98 6.33
C ARG A 119 4.37 -20.46 6.55
N GLU A 120 5.09 -20.68 5.47
CA GLU A 120 6.49 -21.08 5.47
C GLU A 120 7.39 -19.91 5.13
N GLU A 121 8.60 -19.90 5.62
CA GLU A 121 9.62 -18.93 5.28
C GLU A 121 10.10 -19.15 3.84
N LYS A 122 9.32 -18.63 2.88
CA LYS A 122 9.55 -18.77 1.45
C LYS A 122 9.78 -17.42 0.79
N LEU A 123 10.79 -17.34 -0.06
CA LEU A 123 11.01 -16.19 -0.94
C LEU A 123 10.16 -16.33 -2.19
N HIS A 124 9.27 -15.36 -2.43
CA HIS A 124 8.36 -15.35 -3.57
C HIS A 124 8.88 -14.49 -4.71
N THR A 125 8.55 -14.90 -5.93
CA THR A 125 8.87 -14.21 -7.19
C THR A 125 7.60 -13.89 -7.97
N GLU A 126 7.72 -13.12 -9.04
CA GLU A 126 6.61 -12.82 -9.94
C GLU A 126 6.07 -14.04 -10.69
N ALA A 127 6.80 -15.15 -10.70
CA ALA A 127 6.35 -16.41 -11.28
C ALA A 127 5.41 -17.22 -10.38
N ASP A 128 5.36 -16.87 -9.08
CA ASP A 128 4.45 -17.56 -8.15
C ASP A 128 2.99 -17.17 -8.41
N ASP A 129 2.09 -18.12 -8.17
CA ASP A 129 0.65 -17.91 -8.27
C ASP A 129 0.10 -17.04 -7.15
N HIS A 130 -1.07 -16.44 -7.39
CA HIS A 130 -1.79 -15.72 -6.35
C HIS A 130 -2.26 -16.66 -5.23
N PRO A 131 -1.94 -16.39 -3.96
CA PRO A 131 -2.31 -17.23 -2.81
C PRO A 131 -3.78 -17.02 -2.41
N ILE A 132 -4.73 -17.21 -3.33
CA ILE A 132 -6.15 -16.87 -3.15
C ILE A 132 -6.75 -17.55 -1.91
N GLN A 133 -6.41 -18.83 -1.66
CA GLN A 133 -6.97 -19.59 -0.53
C GLN A 133 -6.55 -18.98 0.83
N VAL A 134 -5.33 -18.49 0.93
CA VAL A 134 -4.82 -17.81 2.14
C VAL A 134 -5.38 -16.39 2.21
N ALA A 135 -5.31 -15.65 1.11
CA ALA A 135 -5.75 -14.25 1.01
C ALA A 135 -7.27 -14.07 1.19
N ALA A 136 -8.08 -15.13 0.96
CA ALA A 136 -9.54 -15.08 1.14
C ALA A 136 -9.98 -14.67 2.56
N ARG A 137 -9.10 -14.80 3.55
CA ARG A 137 -9.35 -14.37 4.94
C ARG A 137 -9.22 -12.86 5.13
N TRP A 138 -8.51 -12.18 4.22
CA TRP A 138 -8.22 -10.74 4.30
C TRP A 138 -8.77 -10.01 3.08
N PRO A 139 -9.93 -9.36 3.21
CA PRO A 139 -10.61 -8.68 2.11
C PRO A 139 -9.72 -7.72 1.32
N TYR A 140 -8.78 -7.04 2.00
CA TYR A 140 -7.81 -6.17 1.34
C TYR A 140 -6.95 -6.93 0.32
N TYR A 141 -6.25 -8.00 0.74
CA TYR A 141 -5.40 -8.75 -0.19
C TYR A 141 -6.21 -9.43 -1.29
N LEU A 142 -7.38 -9.96 -0.95
CA LEU A 142 -8.27 -10.57 -1.95
C LEU A 142 -8.70 -9.54 -3.01
N SER A 143 -9.11 -8.34 -2.60
CA SER A 143 -9.48 -7.27 -3.54
C SER A 143 -8.30 -6.82 -4.41
N LYS A 144 -7.09 -6.75 -3.85
CA LYS A 144 -5.86 -6.42 -4.60
C LYS A 144 -5.48 -7.52 -5.60
N ILE A 145 -5.66 -8.79 -5.25
CA ILE A 145 -5.49 -9.91 -6.19
C ILE A 145 -6.45 -9.77 -7.37
N PHE A 146 -7.74 -9.49 -7.11
CA PHE A 146 -8.72 -9.33 -8.19
C PHE A 146 -8.46 -8.05 -9.01
N GLN A 147 -8.00 -6.96 -8.40
CA GLN A 147 -7.56 -5.75 -9.10
C GLN A 147 -6.45 -6.08 -10.10
N GLU A 148 -5.41 -6.76 -9.65
CA GLU A 148 -4.26 -7.13 -10.47
C GLU A 148 -4.66 -8.07 -11.61
N LYS A 149 -5.45 -9.12 -11.29
CA LYS A 149 -5.99 -10.04 -12.31
C LYS A 149 -6.84 -9.31 -13.35
N THR A 150 -7.66 -8.34 -12.94
CA THR A 150 -8.47 -7.53 -13.85
C THR A 150 -7.58 -6.71 -14.78
N ALA A 151 -6.56 -6.06 -14.27
CA ALA A 151 -5.66 -5.22 -15.06
C ALA A 151 -4.81 -6.05 -16.05
N LEU A 152 -4.24 -7.17 -15.60
CA LEU A 152 -3.46 -8.07 -16.46
C LEU A 152 -4.32 -8.79 -17.50
N ARG A 153 -5.56 -9.16 -17.14
CA ARG A 153 -6.53 -9.69 -18.09
C ARG A 153 -6.90 -8.66 -19.16
N PHE A 154 -7.16 -7.41 -18.74
CA PHE A 154 -7.47 -6.32 -19.67
C PHE A 154 -6.32 -6.09 -20.67
N HIS A 155 -5.06 -6.11 -20.20
CA HIS A 155 -3.89 -6.09 -21.08
C HIS A 155 -3.92 -7.23 -22.09
N ARG A 156 -4.07 -8.48 -21.63
CA ARG A 156 -4.05 -9.67 -22.48
C ARG A 156 -5.17 -9.65 -23.53
N ASP A 157 -6.37 -9.23 -23.15
CA ASP A 157 -7.56 -9.27 -24.01
C ASP A 157 -7.57 -8.11 -25.02
N THR A 158 -6.89 -6.98 -24.74
CA THR A 158 -7.00 -5.75 -25.55
C THR A 158 -5.67 -5.24 -26.11
N GLY A 159 -4.53 -5.75 -25.63
CA GLY A 159 -3.19 -5.20 -25.93
C GLY A 159 -2.90 -3.86 -25.23
N PHE A 160 -3.81 -3.33 -24.39
CA PHE A 160 -3.59 -2.06 -23.70
C PHE A 160 -2.38 -2.16 -22.76
N PRO A 161 -1.40 -1.23 -22.81
CA PRO A 161 -0.12 -1.37 -22.10
C PRO A 161 -0.27 -1.15 -20.58
N VAL A 162 -0.40 -2.22 -19.82
CA VAL A 162 -0.48 -2.21 -18.36
C VAL A 162 0.81 -2.74 -17.76
N VAL A 163 1.38 -2.02 -16.80
CA VAL A 163 2.53 -2.45 -15.97
C VAL A 163 2.07 -2.48 -14.52
N VAL A 164 2.40 -3.54 -13.78
CA VAL A 164 2.00 -3.69 -12.38
C VAL A 164 3.23 -3.67 -11.47
N LEU A 165 3.22 -2.82 -10.45
CA LEU A 165 4.24 -2.82 -9.42
C LEU A 165 3.62 -3.26 -8.09
N ASN A 166 4.32 -4.17 -7.42
CA ASN A 166 3.88 -4.85 -6.19
C ASN A 166 4.81 -4.46 -5.03
N PRO A 167 4.68 -3.25 -4.46
CA PRO A 167 5.51 -2.89 -3.32
C PRO A 167 5.17 -3.76 -2.10
N SER A 168 6.20 -4.12 -1.35
CA SER A 168 6.08 -4.66 -0.01
C SER A 168 5.64 -3.57 0.97
N LEU A 169 5.67 -3.81 2.28
CA LEU A 169 5.27 -2.82 3.27
C LEU A 169 6.05 -1.52 3.05
N LEU A 170 5.36 -0.44 2.67
CA LEU A 170 5.99 0.85 2.48
C LEU A 170 6.35 1.47 3.83
N LEU A 171 7.61 1.79 4.03
CA LEU A 171 8.09 2.53 5.20
C LEU A 171 8.82 3.80 4.74
N GLY A 172 9.07 4.71 5.66
CA GLY A 172 9.72 5.99 5.38
C GLY A 172 8.94 7.18 5.92
N PRO A 173 9.45 8.41 5.70
CA PRO A 173 8.78 9.63 6.15
C PRO A 173 7.60 10.00 5.25
N GLY A 174 6.54 10.62 5.83
CA GLY A 174 5.45 11.20 5.06
C GLY A 174 4.10 10.49 5.16
N ASP A 175 3.99 9.36 5.85
CA ASP A 175 2.72 8.65 6.02
C ASP A 175 1.82 9.29 7.09
N ALA A 176 1.28 10.45 6.80
CA ALA A 176 0.43 11.20 7.74
C ALA A 176 -0.88 10.47 8.14
N ARG A 177 -1.30 9.47 7.33
CA ARG A 177 -2.52 8.69 7.58
C ARG A 177 -2.26 7.35 8.25
N LEU A 178 -1.00 7.01 8.55
CA LEU A 178 -0.59 5.72 9.08
C LEU A 178 -1.09 4.54 8.22
N SER A 179 -1.12 4.72 6.90
CA SER A 179 -1.65 3.75 5.95
C SER A 179 -0.78 2.49 5.84
N SER A 180 0.53 2.63 6.07
CA SER A 180 1.52 1.55 6.04
C SER A 180 2.39 1.52 7.29
N THR A 181 2.68 2.68 7.87
CA THR A 181 3.57 2.80 9.03
C THR A 181 2.88 2.52 10.37
N ASP A 182 1.58 2.14 10.38
CA ASP A 182 0.81 1.87 11.59
C ASP A 182 1.45 0.78 12.48
N VAL A 183 2.08 -0.24 11.89
CA VAL A 183 2.78 -1.28 12.66
C VAL A 183 3.96 -0.71 13.45
N VAL A 184 4.70 0.24 12.88
CA VAL A 184 5.80 0.94 13.57
C VAL A 184 5.23 1.86 14.64
N PHE A 185 4.16 2.59 14.33
CA PHE A 185 3.48 3.46 15.29
C PHE A 185 2.91 2.66 16.48
N LYS A 186 2.21 1.54 16.23
CA LYS A 186 1.73 0.63 17.28
C LYS A 186 2.86 0.10 18.16
N PHE A 187 4.03 -0.18 17.56
CA PHE A 187 5.21 -0.58 18.31
C PHE A 187 5.70 0.54 19.24
N LEU A 188 5.86 1.76 18.72
CA LEU A 188 6.29 2.93 19.50
C LEU A 188 5.33 3.24 20.66
N GLU A 189 4.04 3.00 20.48
CA GLU A 189 2.99 3.15 21.49
C GLU A 189 2.82 1.92 22.40
N ARG A 190 3.71 0.90 22.29
CA ARG A 190 3.67 -0.36 23.07
C ARG A 190 2.33 -1.10 22.96
N ARG A 191 1.72 -1.05 21.78
CA ARG A 191 0.37 -1.61 21.53
C ARG A 191 0.41 -2.96 20.83
N ILE A 192 1.59 -3.58 20.71
CA ILE A 192 1.78 -4.93 20.19
C ILE A 192 1.96 -5.88 21.38
N PRO A 193 0.94 -6.67 21.70
CA PRO A 193 0.91 -7.44 22.96
C PRO A 193 1.80 -8.67 22.92
N ALA A 194 1.96 -9.29 21.75
CA ALA A 194 2.76 -10.49 21.58
C ALA A 194 3.61 -10.39 20.30
N LEU A 195 4.76 -11.03 20.32
CA LEU A 195 5.65 -11.12 19.17
C LEU A 195 5.07 -12.09 18.15
N PRO A 196 4.76 -11.64 16.90
CA PRO A 196 4.32 -12.52 15.85
C PRO A 196 5.42 -13.50 15.42
N SER A 197 5.05 -14.69 14.94
CA SER A 197 6.01 -15.73 14.55
C SER A 197 6.44 -15.68 13.08
N GLY A 198 5.74 -14.89 12.26
CA GLY A 198 6.02 -14.74 10.84
C GLY A 198 7.12 -13.71 10.54
N GLY A 199 7.06 -13.19 9.31
CA GLY A 199 8.03 -12.22 8.83
C GLY A 199 7.45 -11.33 7.73
N LEU A 200 8.10 -10.19 7.53
CA LEU A 200 7.68 -9.20 6.56
C LEU A 200 8.80 -8.84 5.59
N SER A 201 8.41 -8.34 4.43
CA SER A 201 9.26 -7.55 3.56
C SER A 201 8.83 -6.10 3.65
N PHE A 202 9.77 -5.17 3.63
CA PHE A 202 9.47 -3.75 3.50
C PHE A 202 10.38 -3.08 2.48
N VAL A 203 9.92 -1.95 1.97
CA VAL A 203 10.65 -1.11 1.03
C VAL A 203 10.47 0.36 1.42
N ASP A 204 11.51 1.16 1.23
CA ASP A 204 11.39 2.60 1.43
C ASP A 204 10.46 3.22 0.37
N VAL A 205 9.56 4.08 0.80
CA VAL A 205 8.59 4.75 -0.08
C VAL A 205 9.29 5.58 -1.17
N ARG A 206 10.48 6.12 -0.89
CA ARG A 206 11.28 6.92 -1.83
C ARG A 206 11.86 6.02 -2.93
N ASP A 207 12.33 4.81 -2.59
CA ASP A 207 12.86 3.85 -3.56
C ASP A 207 11.73 3.27 -4.40
N ALA A 208 10.60 2.97 -3.78
CA ALA A 208 9.40 2.59 -4.49
C ALA A 208 8.96 3.69 -5.47
N ALA A 209 8.86 4.95 -5.02
CA ALA A 209 8.46 6.08 -5.87
C ALA A 209 9.40 6.27 -7.07
N THR A 210 10.72 6.21 -6.86
CA THR A 210 11.70 6.26 -7.95
C THR A 210 11.49 5.13 -8.96
N THR A 211 11.18 3.92 -8.48
CA THR A 211 10.92 2.77 -9.35
C THR A 211 9.60 2.91 -10.10
N PHE A 212 8.55 3.47 -9.48
CA PHE A 212 7.31 3.81 -10.17
C PHE A 212 7.56 4.82 -11.30
N ALA A 213 8.36 5.86 -11.07
CA ALA A 213 8.74 6.81 -12.11
C ALA A 213 9.51 6.11 -13.25
N ALA A 214 10.50 5.25 -12.93
CA ALA A 214 11.27 4.49 -13.91
C ALA A 214 10.40 3.52 -14.73
N ALA A 215 9.32 2.99 -14.16
CA ALA A 215 8.39 2.09 -14.86
C ALA A 215 7.65 2.79 -16.01
N LEU A 216 7.59 4.12 -16.02
CA LEU A 216 7.04 4.89 -17.13
C LEU A 216 7.76 4.60 -18.44
N GLU A 217 9.07 4.42 -18.41
CA GLU A 217 9.89 4.17 -19.59
C GLU A 217 10.30 2.69 -19.74
N ARG A 218 10.68 2.07 -18.60
CA ARG A 218 11.32 0.75 -18.59
C ARG A 218 10.36 -0.41 -18.35
N GLY A 219 9.18 -0.15 -17.75
CA GLY A 219 8.23 -1.21 -17.44
C GLY A 219 7.72 -1.92 -18.68
N ARG A 220 7.78 -3.24 -18.70
CA ARG A 220 7.26 -4.05 -19.82
C ARG A 220 5.75 -4.26 -19.64
N PRO A 221 4.93 -3.95 -20.67
CA PRO A 221 3.49 -4.22 -20.61
C PRO A 221 3.18 -5.69 -20.33
N GLY A 222 2.19 -5.93 -19.47
CA GLY A 222 1.77 -7.26 -19.04
C GLY A 222 2.60 -7.85 -17.89
N GLU A 223 3.67 -7.18 -17.46
CA GLU A 223 4.57 -7.69 -16.44
C GLU A 223 4.23 -7.15 -15.04
N ARG A 224 4.59 -7.97 -14.04
CA ARG A 224 4.56 -7.63 -12.59
C ARG A 224 5.98 -7.41 -12.09
N TYR A 225 6.15 -6.55 -11.10
CA TYR A 225 7.44 -6.26 -10.48
C TYR A 225 7.30 -6.17 -8.97
N LEU A 226 7.87 -7.11 -8.24
CA LEU A 226 7.96 -7.09 -6.79
C LEU A 226 9.00 -6.06 -6.33
N LEU A 227 8.63 -5.20 -5.38
CA LEU A 227 9.53 -4.21 -4.79
C LEU A 227 9.70 -4.53 -3.30
N GLY A 228 10.84 -5.12 -2.94
CA GLY A 228 11.20 -5.46 -1.56
C GLY A 228 12.62 -5.01 -1.24
N GLY A 229 12.78 -4.23 -0.19
CA GLY A 229 14.09 -3.75 0.25
C GLY A 229 14.77 -4.69 1.24
N ALA A 230 13.99 -5.29 2.15
CA ALA A 230 14.50 -6.23 3.14
C ALA A 230 13.44 -7.23 3.57
N ASN A 231 13.83 -8.50 3.65
CA ASN A 231 13.02 -9.58 4.23
C ASN A 231 13.57 -9.88 5.64
N MET A 232 12.70 -9.91 6.65
CA MET A 232 13.12 -10.26 8.01
C MET A 232 11.95 -10.77 8.85
N THR A 233 12.27 -11.51 9.91
CA THR A 233 11.29 -11.94 10.90
C THR A 233 10.73 -10.73 11.66
N PHE A 234 9.51 -10.84 12.21
CA PHE A 234 9.01 -9.80 13.12
C PHE A 234 9.90 -9.63 14.35
N ALA A 235 10.57 -10.69 14.80
CA ALA A 235 11.52 -10.61 15.90
C ALA A 235 12.69 -9.66 15.57
N ASP A 236 13.31 -9.82 14.40
CA ASP A 236 14.39 -8.96 13.94
C ASP A 236 13.91 -7.53 13.68
N PHE A 237 12.72 -7.38 13.09
CA PHE A 237 12.10 -6.08 12.83
C PHE A 237 11.91 -5.28 14.12
N PHE A 238 11.25 -5.86 15.13
CA PHE A 238 11.03 -5.17 16.40
C PHE A 238 12.33 -5.00 17.22
N ALA A 239 13.29 -5.91 17.10
CA ALA A 239 14.60 -5.72 17.72
C ALA A 239 15.36 -4.53 17.11
N ARG A 240 15.26 -4.30 15.79
CA ARG A 240 15.84 -3.12 15.13
C ARG A 240 15.11 -1.84 15.55
N LEU A 241 13.78 -1.83 15.56
CA LEU A 241 12.99 -0.69 16.05
C LEU A 241 13.28 -0.37 17.51
N SER A 242 13.48 -1.39 18.36
CA SER A 242 13.85 -1.22 19.77
C SER A 242 15.17 -0.48 19.93
N ARG A 243 16.18 -0.86 19.14
CA ARG A 243 17.49 -0.18 19.17
C ARG A 243 17.42 1.29 18.73
N LEU A 244 16.53 1.60 17.77
CA LEU A 244 16.39 2.96 17.25
C LEU A 244 15.57 3.88 18.17
N SER A 245 14.53 3.35 18.80
CA SER A 245 13.56 4.13 19.58
C SER A 245 13.72 4.04 21.09
N GLY A 246 14.50 3.08 21.60
CA GLY A 246 14.56 2.76 23.03
C GLY A 246 13.30 2.08 23.59
N VAL A 247 12.29 1.81 22.77
CA VAL A 247 11.08 1.09 23.18
C VAL A 247 11.37 -0.39 23.27
N ALA A 248 11.04 -1.04 24.38
CA ALA A 248 11.27 -2.48 24.57
C ALA A 248 10.41 -3.29 23.56
N PRO A 249 10.98 -4.34 22.94
CA PRO A 249 10.23 -5.20 22.03
C PRO A 249 9.16 -6.00 22.77
N PRO A 250 8.12 -6.50 22.06
CA PRO A 250 7.13 -7.39 22.65
C PRO A 250 7.81 -8.63 23.26
N ALA A 251 7.63 -8.83 24.57
CA ALA A 251 8.30 -9.93 25.30
C ALA A 251 7.50 -11.24 25.23
N LEU A 252 6.18 -11.16 25.07
CA LEU A 252 5.31 -12.32 25.10
C LEU A 252 5.43 -13.07 23.77
N ARG A 253 5.83 -14.34 23.84
CA ARG A 253 5.87 -15.28 22.72
C ARG A 253 4.83 -16.35 22.96
N LEU A 254 3.81 -16.40 22.12
CA LEU A 254 2.75 -17.39 22.19
C LEU A 254 2.84 -18.32 20.98
N PRO A 255 2.49 -19.62 21.13
CA PRO A 255 2.27 -20.47 19.97
C PRO A 255 1.20 -19.82 19.05
N SER A 256 1.40 -19.86 17.74
CA SER A 256 0.53 -19.21 16.74
C SER A 256 -0.96 -19.48 16.99
N ARG A 257 -1.33 -20.74 17.24
CA ARG A 257 -2.74 -21.13 17.52
C ARG A 257 -3.30 -20.43 18.76
N VAL A 258 -2.49 -20.25 19.80
CA VAL A 258 -2.92 -19.60 21.05
C VAL A 258 -3.06 -18.09 20.84
N ASN A 259 -2.11 -17.51 20.12
CA ASN A 259 -2.12 -16.08 19.79
C ASN A 259 -3.37 -15.70 18.99
N VAL A 260 -3.65 -16.43 17.91
CA VAL A 260 -4.82 -16.20 17.04
C VAL A 260 -6.14 -16.48 17.79
N ALA A 261 -6.24 -17.60 18.53
CA ALA A 261 -7.45 -17.91 19.29
C ALA A 261 -7.72 -16.86 20.39
N GLY A 262 -6.67 -16.39 21.07
CA GLY A 262 -6.78 -15.34 22.07
C GLY A 262 -7.27 -14.03 21.50
N ALA A 263 -6.77 -13.63 20.33
CA ALA A 263 -7.21 -12.43 19.64
C ALA A 263 -8.69 -12.50 19.23
N HIS A 264 -9.14 -13.64 18.67
CA HIS A 264 -10.56 -13.83 18.35
C HIS A 264 -11.47 -13.82 19.59
N LEU A 265 -11.03 -14.42 20.69
CA LEU A 265 -11.81 -14.41 21.94
C LEU A 265 -11.95 -12.96 22.49
N LEU A 266 -10.85 -12.22 22.47
CA LEU A 266 -10.83 -10.82 22.90
C LEU A 266 -11.71 -9.95 22.00
N GLY A 267 -11.62 -10.13 20.66
CA GLY A 267 -12.47 -9.44 19.69
C GLY A 267 -13.95 -9.67 19.98
N ARG A 268 -14.39 -10.93 20.11
CA ARG A 268 -15.77 -11.28 20.44
C ARG A 268 -16.25 -10.70 21.77
N TRP A 269 -15.39 -10.65 22.78
CA TRP A 269 -15.73 -10.05 24.07
C TRP A 269 -15.94 -8.53 23.96
N HIS A 270 -15.12 -7.84 23.15
CA HIS A 270 -15.28 -6.41 22.89
C HIS A 270 -16.55 -6.14 22.05
N ASP A 271 -16.85 -6.96 21.05
CA ASP A 271 -18.09 -6.87 20.26
C ASP A 271 -19.32 -7.03 21.15
N TRP A 272 -19.30 -7.99 22.07
CA TRP A 272 -20.38 -8.18 23.04
C TRP A 272 -20.58 -6.97 23.97
N ARG A 273 -19.50 -6.24 24.29
CA ARG A 273 -19.55 -5.00 25.06
C ARG A 273 -19.88 -3.76 24.26
N GLY A 274 -19.99 -3.84 22.95
CA GLY A 274 -20.17 -2.70 22.06
C GLY A 274 -18.94 -1.77 22.03
N SER A 275 -17.74 -2.28 22.33
CA SER A 275 -16.47 -1.55 22.33
C SER A 275 -15.54 -2.08 21.23
N GLU A 276 -14.64 -1.23 20.72
CA GLU A 276 -13.64 -1.66 19.76
C GLU A 276 -12.52 -2.46 20.43
N SER A 277 -12.16 -3.61 19.83
CA SER A 277 -11.00 -4.38 20.28
C SER A 277 -9.71 -3.60 20.02
N PRO A 278 -8.79 -3.48 20.98
CA PRO A 278 -7.47 -2.88 20.76
C PRO A 278 -6.58 -3.71 19.85
N ILE A 279 -6.96 -4.95 19.56
CA ILE A 279 -6.22 -5.93 18.77
C ILE A 279 -7.17 -6.46 17.70
N SER A 280 -6.79 -6.32 16.42
CA SER A 280 -7.49 -6.98 15.31
C SER A 280 -7.06 -8.45 15.23
N PRO A 281 -8.01 -9.40 15.29
CA PRO A 281 -7.70 -10.81 15.06
C PRO A 281 -7.06 -11.07 13.71
N GLU A 282 -7.47 -10.31 12.68
CA GLU A 282 -6.96 -10.41 11.32
C GLU A 282 -5.48 -9.97 11.26
N GLU A 283 -5.11 -8.88 11.94
CA GLU A 283 -3.71 -8.43 12.03
C GLU A 283 -2.84 -9.44 12.77
N VAL A 284 -3.36 -10.06 13.84
CA VAL A 284 -2.65 -11.10 14.57
C VAL A 284 -2.44 -12.33 13.70
N GLU A 285 -3.49 -12.79 13.00
CA GLU A 285 -3.38 -13.92 12.08
C GLU A 285 -2.39 -13.63 10.94
N MET A 286 -2.40 -12.40 10.41
CA MET A 286 -1.48 -11.94 9.38
C MET A 286 -0.03 -11.98 9.87
N GLY A 287 0.21 -11.57 11.11
CA GLY A 287 1.52 -11.63 11.75
C GLY A 287 2.13 -13.04 11.90
N GLU A 288 1.32 -14.10 11.73
CA GLU A 288 1.79 -15.49 11.74
C GLU A 288 2.20 -16.01 10.34
N HIS A 289 2.22 -15.13 9.32
CA HIS A 289 2.60 -15.47 7.95
C HIS A 289 3.89 -14.73 7.54
N PHE A 290 4.52 -15.25 6.49
CA PHE A 290 5.71 -14.66 5.86
C PHE A 290 5.31 -13.97 4.55
N PHE A 291 5.88 -12.78 4.31
CA PHE A 291 5.63 -11.92 3.16
C PHE A 291 6.93 -11.62 2.39
N TYR A 292 7.82 -12.59 2.25
CA TYR A 292 9.15 -12.40 1.67
C TYR A 292 9.12 -12.36 0.16
N VAL A 293 9.82 -11.39 -0.42
CA VAL A 293 9.86 -11.17 -1.87
C VAL A 293 11.27 -11.10 -2.41
N ASP A 294 11.42 -11.54 -3.65
CA ASP A 294 12.62 -11.39 -4.46
C ASP A 294 12.43 -10.22 -5.44
N ALA A 295 13.19 -9.15 -5.28
CA ALA A 295 13.08 -7.94 -6.11
C ALA A 295 14.05 -7.95 -7.31
N ARG A 296 14.82 -9.01 -7.54
CA ARG A 296 15.85 -9.06 -8.61
C ARG A 296 15.33 -8.76 -10.01
N LYS A 297 14.06 -9.02 -10.30
CA LYS A 297 13.46 -8.65 -11.59
C LYS A 297 13.34 -7.14 -11.72
N ALA A 298 12.83 -6.46 -10.68
CA ALA A 298 12.74 -5.00 -10.66
C ALA A 298 14.13 -4.34 -10.70
N GLU A 299 15.13 -4.94 -10.05
CA GLU A 299 16.53 -4.47 -10.11
C GLU A 299 17.05 -4.49 -11.56
N ARG A 300 16.91 -5.61 -12.24
CA ARG A 300 17.42 -5.77 -13.62
C ARG A 300 16.68 -4.94 -14.64
N GLU A 301 15.36 -4.86 -14.54
CA GLU A 301 14.51 -4.31 -15.60
C GLU A 301 14.12 -2.85 -15.37
N LEU A 302 13.92 -2.46 -14.12
CA LEU A 302 13.51 -1.09 -13.76
C LEU A 302 14.65 -0.26 -13.15
N GLY A 303 15.77 -0.91 -12.76
CA GLY A 303 16.84 -0.25 -12.03
C GLY A 303 16.47 0.01 -10.57
N PHE A 304 15.59 -0.82 -10.00
CA PHE A 304 15.27 -0.74 -8.57
C PHE A 304 16.54 -0.91 -7.74
N ALA A 305 16.74 -0.03 -6.77
CA ALA A 305 17.83 -0.11 -5.80
C ALA A 305 17.28 0.25 -4.42
N ALA A 306 17.25 -0.72 -3.52
CA ALA A 306 16.83 -0.49 -2.15
C ALA A 306 17.95 0.17 -1.37
N ARG A 307 17.63 1.20 -0.59
CA ARG A 307 18.54 1.78 0.39
C ARG A 307 18.76 0.86 1.58
N ASP A 308 19.71 1.20 2.45
CA ASP A 308 19.92 0.45 3.68
C ASP A 308 18.60 0.39 4.49
N PRO A 309 18.13 -0.82 4.85
CA PRO A 309 16.94 -0.99 5.67
C PRO A 309 17.00 -0.24 7.01
N GLN A 310 18.21 -0.05 7.56
CA GLN A 310 18.43 0.69 8.80
C GLN A 310 18.07 2.17 8.65
N ASP A 311 18.44 2.78 7.50
CA ASP A 311 18.12 4.18 7.19
C ASP A 311 16.61 4.36 7.05
N THR A 312 15.93 3.42 6.37
CA THR A 312 14.47 3.42 6.23
C THR A 312 13.77 3.37 7.59
N LEU A 313 14.21 2.47 8.48
CA LEU A 313 13.62 2.33 9.81
C LEU A 313 13.89 3.57 10.67
N HIS A 314 15.12 4.09 10.64
CA HIS A 314 15.51 5.32 11.35
C HIS A 314 14.63 6.50 10.91
N ASP A 315 14.51 6.74 9.61
CA ASP A 315 13.74 7.87 9.07
C ASP A 315 12.24 7.71 9.38
N THR A 316 11.73 6.49 9.35
CA THR A 316 10.34 6.18 9.71
C THR A 316 10.07 6.52 11.17
N VAL A 317 10.91 6.02 12.10
CA VAL A 317 10.78 6.30 13.54
C VAL A 317 10.91 7.79 13.80
N ALA A 318 11.94 8.45 13.28
CA ALA A 318 12.18 9.87 13.48
C ALA A 318 11.03 10.75 12.95
N TRP A 319 10.42 10.35 11.83
CA TRP A 319 9.27 11.07 11.28
C TRP A 319 8.01 10.89 12.15
N LEU A 320 7.71 9.66 12.56
CA LEU A 320 6.56 9.34 13.41
C LEU A 320 6.65 10.05 14.77
N GLU A 321 7.81 10.06 15.39
CA GLU A 321 8.01 10.75 16.67
C GLU A 321 7.77 12.26 16.54
N ARG A 322 8.28 12.90 15.50
CA ARG A 322 8.14 14.36 15.30
C ARG A 322 6.74 14.78 14.85
N ASN A 323 6.07 14.01 14.02
CA ASN A 323 4.88 14.47 13.30
C ASN A 323 3.57 13.86 13.81
N VAL A 324 3.64 12.69 14.43
CA VAL A 324 2.46 11.97 14.90
C VAL A 324 2.42 11.94 16.42
N ARG A 325 3.45 11.41 17.06
CA ARG A 325 3.50 11.24 18.52
C ARG A 325 3.57 12.56 19.29
N GLY A 326 4.37 13.53 18.79
CA GLY A 326 4.57 14.83 19.44
C GLY A 326 3.37 15.78 19.36
N LYS A 327 2.39 15.54 18.50
CA LYS A 327 1.21 16.41 18.31
C LYS A 327 -0.03 16.00 19.09
N GLY A 328 0.06 14.98 19.97
CA GLY A 328 -1.11 14.46 20.68
C GLY A 328 -2.20 14.02 19.69
N ALA A 329 -1.82 13.28 18.67
CA ALA A 329 -2.67 12.98 17.53
C ALA A 329 -4.02 12.44 17.99
N ARG A 330 -5.07 13.25 17.82
CA ARG A 330 -6.43 12.72 17.73
C ARG A 330 -6.42 11.75 16.56
N ARG A 331 -6.54 10.46 16.88
CA ARG A 331 -6.76 9.43 15.86
C ARG A 331 -7.90 9.87 14.96
N PRO A 332 -7.84 9.63 13.65
CA PRO A 332 -9.06 9.29 12.96
C PRO A 332 -9.51 7.95 13.56
N THR A 333 -10.43 8.04 14.52
CA THR A 333 -11.07 6.91 15.18
C THR A 333 -12.08 6.38 14.18
N THR A 334 -11.76 5.31 13.47
CA THR A 334 -12.65 4.54 12.62
C THR A 334 -12.93 5.07 11.20
N VAL A 335 -13.25 4.14 10.30
CA VAL A 335 -13.83 4.38 8.95
C VAL A 335 -15.04 5.34 9.00
N GLY A 336 -15.71 5.49 10.14
CA GLY A 336 -16.80 6.44 10.36
C GLY A 336 -16.36 7.91 10.40
N ASP A 337 -15.16 8.22 10.88
CA ASP A 337 -14.66 9.61 10.92
C ASP A 337 -14.13 10.09 9.58
N LEU A 338 -13.74 9.17 8.70
CA LEU A 338 -13.41 9.50 7.32
C LEU A 338 -14.64 9.95 6.53
N ARG A 339 -15.85 9.46 6.88
CA ARG A 339 -17.11 9.93 6.26
C ARG A 339 -17.50 11.36 6.67
N LYS A 340 -17.02 11.85 7.81
CA LYS A 340 -17.29 13.23 8.29
C LYS A 340 -16.31 14.27 7.77
N LEU A 341 -15.20 13.84 7.16
CA LEU A 341 -14.27 14.75 6.48
C LEU A 341 -14.63 14.91 4.99
N ASP A 342 -15.58 14.11 4.50
CA ASP A 342 -16.06 14.09 3.11
C ASP A 342 -17.48 14.73 2.95
N SER A 343 -18.04 15.32 4.02
CA SER A 343 -19.31 16.06 3.98
C SER A 343 -19.13 17.57 3.98
#